data_f4c7495dfbe1c5f48a1fdbe6768c0166
#
_entry.id   f4c7495dfbe1c5f48a1fdbe6768c0166
#
_cell.length_a   1.000
_cell.length_b   1.000
_cell.length_c   1.000
_cell.angle_alpha   90.00
_cell.angle_beta   90.00
_cell.angle_gamma   90.00
#
_symmetry.space_group_name_H-M   'P 1'
#
loop_
_entity.id
_entity.type
_entity.pdbx_description
1 polymer ?
#
loop_
_entity_poly.entity_id
_entity_poly.type
_entity_poly.pdbx_seq_one_letter_code
_entity_poly.pdbx_strand_id
1 'polypeptide(L)'
;MTTIGVSAAALADDAGSGATHAAVALTQQAAGVKDAALAAQEAKLRSDPLLRRFAESRRKLAADPYRPLYHFVTPESTLNDPNGLCFWNGRWHLFYQAYPPENRNQHWGHTVSDDLIHWRDLPYAIKPGPENACFSGSTLVESNRVIAMYHGTGQGNMVAIASDPLLLDWEKLTGKPVIPSAGTPCAIYDPCIWQRDGVYYTLSGGSLPHGPSGQKRPAEFLFKSTDLVKWEYLHPFVEGDAFSQNGDDGACPYFWPIGNRHILLHFSHMSGAHYLLGDYHKARDKFVVTAGGRFTFGAFCPGGVHAPSATPDGRGGVLTIFNINSAKPTPGWDQIMSLPRRLTLIGKNELGVEPAGDIASLRGAHRHLGETALPANREVVLEGVQGNALEITAELDLRKSPMVELNVLRSPGKEEYTRIAFFKQRGYQNWDRLKDWNKWFETCDSVVTIDSAFSSELPDVTSRAPESAPFWLAPDEPLKLRVFIDKSVVEVFVNGRQCVAARVYPGRADSLGVSLRAQGSDAVLKQFDAWTMKSIYAE
;
A
#
# COMPACT_ATOMS: atom_id res chain seq x y z
N MET A 1 50.51 -32.61 20.99
CA MET A 1 51.24 -33.34 19.93
C MET A 1 50.39 -33.18 18.66
N THR A 2 50.69 -32.61 17.55
CA THR A 2 51.82 -31.94 16.96
C THR A 2 51.27 -31.12 15.80
N THR A 3 51.54 -29.84 15.78
CA THR A 3 51.25 -28.90 14.67
C THR A 3 52.05 -29.27 13.43
N ILE A 4 51.44 -29.18 12.25
CA ILE A 4 52.19 -28.91 11.02
C ILE A 4 51.40 -27.84 10.24
N GLY A 5 52.02 -26.66 10.15
CA GLY A 5 51.61 -25.62 9.22
C GLY A 5 52.24 -25.86 7.85
N VAL A 6 51.51 -25.45 6.80
CA VAL A 6 52.09 -25.26 5.46
C VAL A 6 51.71 -23.88 4.97
N SER A 7 52.75 -23.09 4.80
CA SER A 7 52.75 -21.80 4.10
C SER A 7 52.63 -22.04 2.59
N ALA A 8 51.79 -21.30 1.88
CA ALA A 8 51.85 -21.18 0.44
C ALA A 8 52.01 -19.72 0.06
N ALA A 9 53.13 -19.47 -0.60
CA ALA A 9 53.60 -18.18 -1.06
C ALA A 9 52.77 -17.66 -2.25
N ALA A 10 52.73 -16.35 -2.32
CA ALA A 10 52.15 -15.57 -3.41
C ALA A 10 52.91 -15.77 -4.74
N LEU A 11 52.15 -15.89 -5.81
CA LEU A 11 52.57 -15.50 -7.15
C LEU A 11 51.57 -14.44 -7.64
N ALA A 12 52.09 -13.22 -7.77
CA ALA A 12 51.40 -12.14 -8.44
C ALA A 12 51.62 -12.31 -9.95
N ASP A 13 50.52 -12.31 -10.69
CA ASP A 13 50.56 -12.12 -12.13
C ASP A 13 49.80 -10.82 -12.50
N ASP A 14 50.57 -9.96 -13.13
CA ASP A 14 50.30 -8.60 -13.56
C ASP A 14 49.60 -8.65 -14.95
N ALA A 15 48.28 -8.82 -14.98
CA ALA A 15 47.46 -8.72 -16.19
C ALA A 15 46.04 -8.18 -15.96
N GLY A 16 45.84 -7.33 -14.93
CA GLY A 16 44.49 -6.86 -14.50
C GLY A 16 44.16 -5.39 -14.72
N SER A 17 45.12 -4.52 -15.09
CA SER A 17 44.86 -3.06 -15.05
C SER A 17 44.10 -2.48 -16.26
N GLY A 18 44.15 -3.13 -17.42
CA GLY A 18 43.48 -2.65 -18.62
C GLY A 18 41.94 -2.90 -18.67
N ALA A 19 41.51 -4.05 -18.14
CA ALA A 19 40.11 -4.47 -18.17
C ALA A 19 39.26 -3.70 -17.12
N THR A 20 39.86 -3.38 -15.95
CA THR A 20 39.21 -2.59 -14.89
C THR A 20 39.02 -1.13 -15.30
N HIS A 21 39.97 -0.51 -15.97
CA HIS A 21 39.85 0.87 -16.47
C HIS A 21 38.84 1.00 -17.58
N ALA A 22 38.77 0.04 -18.51
CA ALA A 22 37.74 0.02 -19.57
C ALA A 22 36.34 -0.19 -19.00
N ALA A 23 36.16 -1.07 -18.04
CA ALA A 23 34.86 -1.30 -17.39
C ALA A 23 34.39 -0.07 -16.58
N VAL A 24 35.31 0.61 -15.86
CA VAL A 24 35.02 1.86 -15.13
C VAL A 24 34.70 2.99 -16.10
N ALA A 25 35.42 3.12 -17.22
CA ALA A 25 35.14 4.12 -18.24
C ALA A 25 33.79 3.87 -18.94
N LEU A 26 33.44 2.62 -19.24
CA LEU A 26 32.15 2.25 -19.83
C LEU A 26 30.98 2.51 -18.86
N THR A 27 31.16 2.23 -17.56
CA THR A 27 30.14 2.55 -16.53
C THR A 27 29.98 4.05 -16.34
N GLN A 28 31.06 4.83 -16.32
CA GLN A 28 31.00 6.29 -16.24
C GLN A 28 30.39 6.92 -17.50
N GLN A 29 30.68 6.39 -18.68
CA GLN A 29 30.10 6.85 -19.94
C GLN A 29 28.60 6.50 -20.02
N ALA A 30 28.20 5.32 -19.57
CA ALA A 30 26.78 4.92 -19.48
C ALA A 30 26.02 5.76 -18.45
N ALA A 31 26.61 6.09 -17.30
CA ALA A 31 26.04 6.99 -16.30
C ALA A 31 25.85 8.40 -16.89
N GLY A 32 26.89 8.96 -17.55
CA GLY A 32 26.80 10.29 -18.18
C GLY A 32 25.77 10.39 -19.31
N VAL A 33 25.54 9.31 -20.06
CA VAL A 33 24.49 9.26 -21.08
C VAL A 33 23.09 9.22 -20.44
N LYS A 34 22.91 8.48 -19.35
CA LYS A 34 21.65 8.44 -18.59
C LYS A 34 21.34 9.80 -17.96
N ASP A 35 22.33 10.47 -17.40
CA ASP A 35 22.18 11.81 -16.81
C ASP A 35 21.81 12.86 -17.87
N ALA A 36 22.39 12.80 -19.06
CA ALA A 36 22.04 13.68 -20.17
C ALA A 36 20.60 13.43 -20.67
N ALA A 37 20.18 12.17 -20.78
CA ALA A 37 18.82 11.80 -21.16
C ALA A 37 17.79 12.27 -20.13
N LEU A 38 18.09 12.11 -18.84
CA LEU A 38 17.26 12.61 -17.75
C LEU A 38 17.12 14.12 -17.81
N ALA A 39 18.23 14.86 -17.97
CA ALA A 39 18.21 16.33 -18.08
C ALA A 39 17.38 16.82 -19.28
N ALA A 40 17.44 16.11 -20.41
CA ALA A 40 16.64 16.42 -21.59
C ALA A 40 15.14 16.18 -21.33
N GLN A 41 14.76 15.09 -20.68
CA GLN A 41 13.37 14.82 -20.28
C GLN A 41 12.86 15.88 -19.29
N GLU A 42 13.62 16.22 -18.27
CA GLU A 42 13.25 17.27 -17.30
C GLU A 42 13.08 18.64 -17.97
N ALA A 43 13.92 18.97 -18.95
CA ALA A 43 13.77 20.21 -19.73
C ALA A 43 12.46 20.22 -20.54
N LYS A 44 12.09 19.09 -21.17
CA LYS A 44 10.84 18.93 -21.91
C LYS A 44 9.61 19.05 -20.98
N LEU A 45 9.66 18.43 -19.80
CA LEU A 45 8.56 18.46 -18.83
C LEU A 45 8.26 19.87 -18.30
N ARG A 46 9.26 20.76 -18.17
CA ARG A 46 9.04 22.16 -17.72
C ARG A 46 8.08 22.94 -18.61
N SER A 47 7.98 22.60 -19.88
CA SER A 47 7.09 23.27 -20.85
C SER A 47 5.86 22.43 -21.23
N ASP A 48 5.68 21.27 -20.60
CA ASP A 48 4.59 20.35 -20.91
C ASP A 48 3.21 20.97 -20.60
N PRO A 49 2.29 21.07 -21.58
CA PRO A 49 0.98 21.67 -21.38
C PRO A 49 0.12 20.89 -20.39
N LEU A 50 0.24 19.55 -20.34
CA LEU A 50 -0.50 18.71 -19.43
C LEU A 50 -0.07 18.94 -17.97
N LEU A 51 1.24 19.05 -17.72
CA LEU A 51 1.77 19.34 -16.38
C LEU A 51 1.39 20.74 -15.90
N ARG A 52 1.32 21.71 -16.81
CA ARG A 52 0.79 23.04 -16.48
C ARG A 52 -0.69 22.98 -16.07
N ARG A 53 -1.50 22.21 -16.81
CA ARG A 53 -2.90 21.96 -16.47
C ARG A 53 -3.01 21.26 -15.09
N PHE A 54 -2.18 20.28 -14.82
CA PHE A 54 -2.14 19.61 -13.52
C PHE A 54 -1.82 20.57 -12.37
N ALA A 55 -0.80 21.40 -12.52
CA ALA A 55 -0.42 22.40 -11.53
C ALA A 55 -1.56 23.41 -11.27
N GLU A 56 -2.24 23.85 -12.32
CA GLU A 56 -3.40 24.75 -12.21
C GLU A 56 -4.57 24.06 -11.48
N SER A 57 -4.88 22.82 -11.84
CA SER A 57 -5.92 22.02 -11.18
C SER A 57 -5.60 21.82 -9.70
N ARG A 58 -4.35 21.47 -9.33
CA ARG A 58 -3.93 21.35 -7.93
C ARG A 58 -4.13 22.63 -7.15
N ARG A 59 -3.74 23.79 -7.71
CA ARG A 59 -3.95 25.09 -7.06
C ARG A 59 -5.43 25.40 -6.85
N LYS A 60 -6.28 25.13 -7.84
CA LYS A 60 -7.73 25.30 -7.73
C LYS A 60 -8.35 24.40 -6.66
N LEU A 61 -7.95 23.12 -6.63
CA LEU A 61 -8.50 22.13 -5.72
C LEU A 61 -7.90 22.19 -4.31
N ALA A 62 -6.81 22.91 -4.08
CA ALA A 62 -6.20 23.08 -2.75
C ALA A 62 -7.11 23.81 -1.75
N ALA A 63 -8.08 24.58 -2.24
CA ALA A 63 -9.08 25.27 -1.42
C ALA A 63 -10.12 24.30 -0.80
N ASP A 64 -10.25 23.06 -1.30
CA ASP A 64 -11.17 22.07 -0.73
C ASP A 64 -10.69 21.65 0.68
N PRO A 65 -11.52 21.82 1.71
CA PRO A 65 -11.14 21.51 3.09
C PRO A 65 -10.86 20.03 3.32
N TYR A 66 -11.36 19.14 2.45
CA TYR A 66 -11.20 17.70 2.57
C TYR A 66 -10.06 17.11 1.73
N ARG A 67 -9.47 17.90 0.81
CA ARG A 67 -8.39 17.40 -0.05
C ARG A 67 -7.10 17.25 0.77
N PRO A 68 -6.53 16.03 0.89
CA PRO A 68 -5.31 15.76 1.65
C PRO A 68 -4.12 16.65 1.27
N LEU A 69 -3.25 16.92 2.24
CA LEU A 69 -2.00 17.65 2.07
C LEU A 69 -0.84 16.73 1.73
N TYR A 70 -0.80 15.52 2.32
CA TYR A 70 0.36 14.64 2.22
C TYR A 70 0.03 13.20 1.79
N HIS A 71 -1.23 12.81 1.71
CA HIS A 71 -1.62 11.63 0.94
C HIS A 71 -1.71 12.01 -0.54
N PHE A 72 -1.22 11.12 -1.41
CA PHE A 72 -1.29 11.40 -2.84
C PHE A 72 -2.75 11.41 -3.34
N VAL A 73 -3.08 12.45 -4.07
CA VAL A 73 -4.35 12.62 -4.79
C VAL A 73 -4.04 12.98 -6.23
N THR A 74 -4.78 12.41 -7.18
CA THR A 74 -4.61 12.79 -8.60
C THR A 74 -4.74 14.31 -8.81
N PRO A 75 -3.99 14.91 -9.75
CA PRO A 75 -4.08 16.35 -9.99
C PRO A 75 -5.46 16.79 -10.49
N GLU A 76 -6.17 15.93 -11.19
CA GLU A 76 -7.47 16.23 -11.77
C GLU A 76 -8.36 14.99 -11.83
N SER A 77 -9.68 15.18 -11.84
CA SER A 77 -10.67 14.12 -11.97
C SER A 77 -10.57 13.07 -10.86
N THR A 78 -11.00 11.85 -11.12
CA THR A 78 -10.90 10.72 -10.18
C THR A 78 -9.64 9.90 -10.38
N LEU A 79 -9.21 9.17 -9.36
CA LEU A 79 -8.27 8.06 -9.49
C LEU A 79 -8.95 6.77 -9.02
N ASN A 80 -8.37 5.63 -9.41
CA ASN A 80 -8.71 4.34 -8.83
C ASN A 80 -7.42 3.56 -8.57
N ASP A 81 -7.39 2.25 -8.75
CA ASP A 81 -6.31 1.35 -8.35
C ASP A 81 -4.91 1.90 -8.62
N PRO A 82 -3.99 1.85 -7.62
CA PRO A 82 -2.57 2.01 -7.87
C PRO A 82 -2.05 0.84 -8.70
N ASN A 83 -1.11 1.11 -9.60
CA ASN A 83 -0.55 0.12 -10.51
C ASN A 83 0.98 0.22 -10.53
N GLY A 84 1.64 -0.90 -10.76
CA GLY A 84 3.01 -0.97 -11.18
C GLY A 84 4.02 -0.17 -10.34
N LEU A 85 3.83 -0.08 -9.00
CA LEU A 85 4.83 0.53 -8.11
C LEU A 85 6.19 -0.11 -8.36
N CYS A 86 7.21 0.69 -8.70
CA CYS A 86 8.55 0.18 -8.96
C CYS A 86 9.65 1.22 -8.66
N PHE A 87 10.88 0.72 -8.52
CA PHE A 87 12.07 1.55 -8.36
C PHE A 87 12.91 1.48 -9.64
N TRP A 88 13.06 2.62 -10.32
CA TRP A 88 13.80 2.73 -11.57
C TRP A 88 14.69 3.97 -11.60
N ASN A 89 15.93 3.81 -12.03
CA ASN A 89 16.91 4.91 -12.13
C ASN A 89 16.99 5.81 -10.89
N GLY A 90 16.96 5.19 -9.69
CA GLY A 90 17.08 5.91 -8.42
C GLY A 90 15.79 6.56 -7.91
N ARG A 91 14.65 6.31 -8.55
CA ARG A 91 13.35 6.90 -8.20
C ARG A 91 12.26 5.85 -8.08
N TRP A 92 11.28 6.14 -7.23
CA TRP A 92 10.04 5.40 -7.13
C TRP A 92 9.04 5.92 -8.16
N HIS A 93 8.47 5.03 -8.95
CA HIS A 93 7.40 5.32 -9.89
C HIS A 93 6.13 4.63 -9.40
N LEU A 94 5.03 5.37 -9.38
CA LEU A 94 3.71 4.86 -9.10
C LEU A 94 2.80 5.22 -10.27
N PHE A 95 2.13 4.20 -10.79
CA PHE A 95 1.06 4.39 -11.77
C PHE A 95 -0.28 4.19 -11.08
N TYR A 96 -1.34 4.67 -11.69
CA TYR A 96 -2.69 4.52 -11.15
C TYR A 96 -3.73 4.63 -12.28
N GLN A 97 -4.89 4.07 -12.09
CA GLN A 97 -6.01 4.30 -13.00
C GLN A 97 -6.42 5.77 -12.91
N ALA A 98 -6.21 6.51 -14.00
CA ALA A 98 -6.57 7.90 -14.15
C ALA A 98 -7.69 8.06 -15.18
N TYR A 99 -8.53 9.08 -15.01
CA TYR A 99 -9.68 9.36 -15.86
C TYR A 99 -9.58 10.78 -16.41
N PRO A 100 -8.84 11.00 -17.51
CA PRO A 100 -8.71 12.34 -18.11
C PRO A 100 -10.09 12.94 -18.41
N PRO A 101 -10.32 14.24 -18.16
CA PRO A 101 -11.63 14.87 -18.42
C PRO A 101 -12.11 14.75 -19.87
N GLU A 102 -11.19 14.77 -20.82
CA GLU A 102 -11.43 14.63 -22.26
C GLU A 102 -11.69 13.20 -22.74
N ASN A 103 -11.23 12.22 -21.96
CA ASN A 103 -11.43 10.79 -22.23
C ASN A 103 -11.50 10.02 -20.92
N ARG A 104 -12.72 9.72 -20.48
CA ARG A 104 -12.97 9.06 -19.19
C ARG A 104 -12.67 7.57 -19.14
N ASN A 105 -12.11 6.98 -20.20
CA ASN A 105 -11.58 5.62 -20.14
C ASN A 105 -10.30 5.60 -19.31
N GLN A 106 -10.06 4.55 -18.55
CA GLN A 106 -8.88 4.46 -17.70
C GLN A 106 -7.60 4.51 -18.52
N HIS A 107 -6.73 5.45 -18.14
CA HIS A 107 -5.33 5.53 -18.51
C HIS A 107 -4.48 5.10 -17.32
N TRP A 108 -3.24 4.76 -17.51
CA TRP A 108 -2.29 4.77 -16.43
C TRP A 108 -1.78 6.20 -16.22
N GLY A 109 -2.24 6.84 -15.14
CA GLY A 109 -1.64 8.04 -14.58
C GLY A 109 -0.24 7.73 -14.08
N HIS A 110 0.59 8.73 -13.86
CA HIS A 110 1.98 8.54 -13.48
C HIS A 110 2.45 9.61 -12.50
N THR A 111 3.13 9.17 -11.47
CA THR A 111 3.82 10.05 -10.52
C THR A 111 5.15 9.43 -10.10
N VAL A 112 6.11 10.29 -9.72
CA VAL A 112 7.47 9.90 -9.36
C VAL A 112 7.87 10.53 -8.03
N SER A 113 8.68 9.79 -7.24
CA SER A 113 9.19 10.24 -5.95
C SER A 113 10.61 9.75 -5.71
N ASP A 114 11.43 10.56 -5.05
CA ASP A 114 12.76 10.15 -4.60
C ASP A 114 12.71 9.40 -3.25
N ASP A 115 11.62 9.55 -2.47
CA ASP A 115 11.52 9.11 -1.07
C ASP A 115 10.20 8.41 -0.68
N LEU A 116 9.33 8.10 -1.66
CA LEU A 116 7.98 7.52 -1.48
C LEU A 116 6.94 8.48 -0.88
N ILE A 117 7.29 9.70 -0.55
CA ILE A 117 6.40 10.67 0.10
C ILE A 117 6.15 11.88 -0.77
N HIS A 118 7.22 12.52 -1.25
CA HIS A 118 7.12 13.71 -2.11
C HIS A 118 6.88 13.28 -3.56
N TRP A 119 5.60 13.12 -3.91
CA TRP A 119 5.19 12.71 -5.24
C TRP A 119 5.06 13.90 -6.19
N ARG A 120 5.65 13.76 -7.37
CA ARG A 120 5.58 14.73 -8.47
C ARG A 120 4.82 14.13 -9.65
N ASP A 121 3.86 14.87 -10.18
CA ASP A 121 3.09 14.44 -11.35
C ASP A 121 3.96 14.34 -12.59
N LEU A 122 3.71 13.32 -13.39
CA LEU A 122 4.22 13.11 -14.73
C LEU A 122 3.04 12.97 -15.73
N PRO A 123 3.29 13.10 -17.04
CA PRO A 123 2.26 12.83 -18.04
C PRO A 123 1.71 11.39 -17.92
N TYR A 124 0.49 11.16 -18.39
CA TYR A 124 -0.09 9.82 -18.45
C TYR A 124 0.84 8.85 -19.18
N ALA A 125 1.16 7.72 -18.53
CA ALA A 125 2.12 6.74 -19.01
C ALA A 125 1.55 5.86 -20.14
N ILE A 126 0.45 5.16 -19.87
CA ILE A 126 -0.17 4.25 -20.85
C ILE A 126 -1.58 4.73 -21.16
N LYS A 127 -1.84 4.91 -22.47
CA LYS A 127 -3.13 5.38 -22.99
C LYS A 127 -3.86 4.23 -23.67
N PRO A 128 -5.21 4.19 -23.63
CA PRO A 128 -5.99 3.20 -24.36
C PRO A 128 -5.73 3.23 -25.87
N GLY A 129 -5.84 2.09 -26.51
CA GLY A 129 -5.74 1.83 -27.94
C GLY A 129 -4.72 0.73 -28.26
N PRO A 130 -5.14 -0.45 -28.76
CA PRO A 130 -6.47 -0.81 -29.27
C PRO A 130 -7.49 -1.22 -28.19
N GLU A 131 -7.09 -1.44 -26.96
CA GLU A 131 -8.00 -1.70 -25.85
C GLU A 131 -8.84 -0.47 -25.51
N ASN A 132 -10.04 -0.68 -24.95
CA ASN A 132 -10.94 0.41 -24.61
C ASN A 132 -10.47 1.21 -23.38
N ALA A 133 -9.81 0.53 -22.45
CA ALA A 133 -9.28 1.12 -21.23
C ALA A 133 -8.09 0.30 -20.72
N CYS A 134 -7.14 0.97 -20.04
CA CYS A 134 -5.98 0.37 -19.37
C CYS A 134 -6.33 0.12 -17.90
N PHE A 135 -6.77 -1.10 -17.58
CA PHE A 135 -7.10 -1.51 -16.21
C PHE A 135 -5.83 -1.88 -15.43
N SER A 136 -6.02 -2.48 -14.27
CA SER A 136 -4.94 -2.76 -13.34
C SER A 136 -3.91 -3.74 -13.88
N GLY A 137 -2.73 -3.69 -13.30
CA GLY A 137 -1.59 -4.50 -13.65
C GLY A 137 -0.34 -4.16 -12.84
N SER A 138 0.76 -4.80 -13.16
CA SER A 138 2.01 -4.68 -12.44
C SER A 138 3.18 -4.37 -13.37
N THR A 139 4.34 -4.04 -12.78
CA THR A 139 5.58 -3.85 -13.52
C THR A 139 6.65 -4.85 -13.09
N LEU A 140 7.53 -5.18 -14.03
CA LEU A 140 8.78 -5.90 -13.82
C LEU A 140 9.95 -5.03 -14.25
N VAL A 141 10.88 -4.79 -13.34
CA VAL A 141 12.09 -4.01 -13.62
C VAL A 141 13.21 -4.96 -14.03
N GLU A 142 13.74 -4.78 -15.23
CA GLU A 142 14.97 -5.40 -15.72
C GLU A 142 16.13 -4.39 -15.69
N SER A 143 17.33 -4.82 -15.96
CA SER A 143 18.53 -3.95 -15.92
C SER A 143 18.50 -2.77 -16.88
N ASN A 144 17.76 -2.90 -18.00
CA ASN A 144 17.75 -1.94 -19.12
C ASN A 144 16.36 -1.43 -19.50
N ARG A 145 15.30 -1.95 -18.87
CA ARG A 145 13.91 -1.58 -19.18
C ARG A 145 12.96 -1.90 -18.03
N VAL A 146 11.78 -1.32 -18.08
CA VAL A 146 10.63 -1.68 -17.25
C VAL A 146 9.54 -2.23 -18.17
N ILE A 147 8.97 -3.36 -17.78
CA ILE A 147 7.88 -4.05 -18.47
C ILE A 147 6.62 -3.82 -17.65
N ALA A 148 5.59 -3.23 -18.24
CA ALA A 148 4.25 -3.17 -17.67
C ALA A 148 3.39 -4.25 -18.29
N MET A 149 2.71 -5.05 -17.48
CA MET A 149 1.66 -5.96 -17.92
C MET A 149 0.36 -5.57 -17.25
N TYR A 150 -0.70 -5.37 -18.02
CA TYR A 150 -1.97 -4.81 -17.54
C TYR A 150 -3.16 -5.41 -18.28
N HIS A 151 -4.34 -5.34 -17.69
CA HIS A 151 -5.57 -5.78 -18.34
C HIS A 151 -6.10 -4.70 -19.29
N GLY A 152 -6.13 -4.99 -20.58
CA GLY A 152 -6.76 -4.17 -21.62
C GLY A 152 -8.21 -4.60 -21.81
N THR A 153 -9.16 -3.73 -21.43
CA THR A 153 -10.59 -4.09 -21.49
C THR A 153 -11.07 -4.37 -22.90
N GLY A 154 -11.87 -5.43 -23.03
CA GLY A 154 -12.37 -5.90 -24.33
C GLY A 154 -11.34 -6.68 -25.16
N GLN A 155 -10.10 -6.82 -24.69
CA GLN A 155 -9.01 -7.47 -25.42
C GLN A 155 -8.39 -8.63 -24.61
N GLY A 156 -7.85 -8.36 -23.42
CA GLY A 156 -7.07 -9.28 -22.59
C GLY A 156 -5.83 -8.60 -22.03
N ASN A 157 -4.84 -9.38 -21.60
CA ASN A 157 -3.65 -8.80 -21.01
C ASN A 157 -2.68 -8.28 -22.08
N MET A 158 -2.26 -7.04 -21.87
CA MET A 158 -1.37 -6.28 -22.74
C MET A 158 0.02 -6.16 -22.09
N VAL A 159 1.05 -5.94 -22.91
CA VAL A 159 2.41 -5.63 -22.46
C VAL A 159 2.86 -4.33 -23.09
N ALA A 160 3.40 -3.42 -22.26
CA ALA A 160 4.11 -2.22 -22.68
C ALA A 160 5.50 -2.15 -22.07
N ILE A 161 6.44 -1.51 -22.74
CA ILE A 161 7.84 -1.42 -22.33
C ILE A 161 8.29 0.04 -22.36
N ALA A 162 9.05 0.45 -21.35
CA ALA A 162 9.77 1.73 -21.32
C ALA A 162 11.20 1.51 -20.83
N SER A 163 12.14 2.34 -21.31
CA SER A 163 13.56 2.26 -20.92
C SER A 163 14.18 3.63 -20.63
N ASP A 164 13.42 4.69 -20.87
CA ASP A 164 13.84 6.06 -20.61
C ASP A 164 13.92 6.36 -19.09
N PRO A 165 14.71 7.37 -18.66
CA PRO A 165 14.96 7.62 -17.25
C PRO A 165 13.72 7.86 -16.39
N LEU A 166 12.68 8.49 -16.92
CA LEU A 166 11.46 8.85 -16.20
C LEU A 166 10.24 8.01 -16.61
N LEU A 167 10.42 6.95 -17.42
CA LEU A 167 9.34 6.08 -17.90
C LEU A 167 8.20 6.88 -18.56
N LEU A 168 8.54 7.81 -19.44
CA LEU A 168 7.58 8.65 -20.16
C LEU A 168 7.13 8.02 -21.47
N ASP A 169 8.03 7.27 -22.12
CA ASP A 169 7.85 6.75 -23.47
C ASP A 169 7.58 5.25 -23.43
N TRP A 170 6.30 4.90 -23.25
CA TRP A 170 5.84 3.51 -23.24
C TRP A 170 5.43 3.04 -24.64
N GLU A 171 5.99 1.94 -25.08
CA GLU A 171 5.65 1.26 -26.31
C GLU A 171 4.90 -0.05 -26.03
N LYS A 172 3.72 -0.24 -26.64
CA LYS A 172 2.98 -1.50 -26.57
C LYS A 172 3.65 -2.54 -27.45
N LEU A 173 4.11 -3.62 -26.83
CA LEU A 173 5.01 -4.62 -27.43
C LEU A 173 4.48 -5.21 -28.74
N THR A 174 3.18 -5.46 -28.81
CA THR A 174 2.56 -6.13 -29.97
C THR A 174 1.39 -5.36 -30.55
N GLY A 175 0.95 -4.27 -29.92
CA GLY A 175 -0.26 -3.55 -30.30
C GLY A 175 -1.57 -4.39 -30.22
N LYS A 176 -1.52 -5.57 -29.59
CA LYS A 176 -2.65 -6.49 -29.36
C LYS A 176 -2.41 -7.27 -28.07
N PRO A 177 -3.43 -7.93 -27.48
CA PRO A 177 -3.22 -8.70 -26.26
C PRO A 177 -2.23 -9.85 -26.45
N VAL A 178 -1.35 -10.02 -25.49
CA VAL A 178 -0.43 -11.17 -25.45
C VAL A 178 -1.09 -12.40 -24.81
N ILE A 179 -2.09 -12.18 -23.93
CA ILE A 179 -3.02 -13.22 -23.45
C ILE A 179 -4.43 -12.71 -23.74
N PRO A 180 -5.06 -13.18 -24.82
CA PRO A 180 -6.41 -12.74 -25.20
C PRO A 180 -7.47 -13.25 -24.21
N SER A 181 -8.51 -12.46 -23.97
CA SER A 181 -9.67 -12.90 -23.16
C SER A 181 -10.48 -14.01 -23.85
N ALA A 182 -10.51 -14.03 -25.18
CA ALA A 182 -11.20 -15.06 -25.95
C ALA A 182 -10.28 -16.23 -26.26
N GLY A 183 -10.80 -17.46 -26.13
CA GLY A 183 -10.05 -18.69 -26.46
C GLY A 183 -9.07 -19.16 -25.38
N THR A 184 -9.01 -18.48 -24.24
CA THR A 184 -8.21 -18.89 -23.08
C THR A 184 -9.07 -19.79 -22.16
N PRO A 185 -8.48 -20.83 -21.53
CA PRO A 185 -9.25 -21.80 -20.72
C PRO A 185 -9.75 -21.24 -19.38
N CYS A 186 -9.42 -19.99 -19.04
CA CYS A 186 -9.82 -19.30 -17.84
C CYS A 186 -10.18 -17.85 -18.14
N ALA A 187 -10.84 -17.19 -17.20
CA ALA A 187 -11.08 -15.75 -17.27
C ALA A 187 -9.75 -14.98 -17.17
N ILE A 188 -9.62 -13.89 -17.92
CA ILE A 188 -8.42 -13.06 -17.96
C ILE A 188 -8.77 -11.69 -17.40
N TYR A 189 -8.07 -11.33 -16.30
CA TYR A 189 -8.17 -10.04 -15.60
C TYR A 189 -6.76 -9.53 -15.27
N ASP A 190 -6.65 -8.75 -14.18
CA ASP A 190 -5.45 -8.04 -13.77
C ASP A 190 -4.23 -8.97 -13.63
N PRO A 191 -3.10 -8.65 -14.29
CA PRO A 191 -1.92 -9.49 -14.24
C PRO A 191 -0.89 -9.03 -13.20
N CYS A 192 -0.11 -10.00 -12.70
CA CYS A 192 1.13 -9.76 -11.97
C CYS A 192 2.28 -10.49 -12.64
N ILE A 193 3.28 -9.75 -13.14
CA ILE A 193 4.42 -10.30 -13.87
C ILE A 193 5.68 -10.37 -13.01
N TRP A 194 6.42 -11.49 -13.10
CA TRP A 194 7.78 -11.63 -12.56
C TRP A 194 8.65 -12.50 -13.46
N GLN A 195 9.95 -12.55 -13.17
CA GLN A 195 10.90 -13.39 -13.88
C GLN A 195 11.60 -14.36 -12.92
N ARG A 196 11.86 -15.58 -13.37
CA ARG A 196 12.66 -16.58 -12.69
C ARG A 196 13.45 -17.40 -13.71
N ASP A 197 14.77 -17.50 -13.52
CA ASP A 197 15.66 -18.31 -14.33
C ASP A 197 15.54 -18.04 -15.86
N GLY A 198 15.36 -16.76 -16.23
CA GLY A 198 15.20 -16.33 -17.63
C GLY A 198 13.81 -16.57 -18.23
N VAL A 199 12.87 -17.12 -17.46
CA VAL A 199 11.48 -17.34 -17.87
C VAL A 199 10.58 -16.31 -17.20
N TYR A 200 9.69 -15.69 -17.97
CA TYR A 200 8.65 -14.82 -17.47
C TYR A 200 7.46 -15.63 -17.01
N TYR A 201 6.92 -15.22 -15.88
CA TYR A 201 5.69 -15.75 -15.33
C TYR A 201 4.70 -14.60 -15.13
N THR A 202 3.41 -14.89 -15.28
CA THR A 202 2.37 -13.96 -14.88
C THR A 202 1.20 -14.69 -14.24
N LEU A 203 0.63 -14.07 -13.23
CA LEU A 203 -0.71 -14.39 -12.76
C LEU A 203 -1.72 -13.61 -13.59
N SER A 204 -2.90 -14.17 -13.75
CA SER A 204 -4.10 -13.43 -14.11
C SER A 204 -5.11 -13.64 -13.01
N GLY A 205 -5.60 -12.55 -12.41
CA GLY A 205 -6.66 -12.61 -11.41
C GLY A 205 -7.92 -13.28 -11.98
N GLY A 206 -8.74 -13.82 -11.09
CA GLY A 206 -9.98 -14.47 -11.49
C GLY A 206 -10.61 -15.27 -10.37
N SER A 207 -11.51 -16.17 -10.74
CA SER A 207 -12.20 -17.03 -9.78
C SER A 207 -12.53 -18.40 -10.36
N LEU A 208 -12.63 -19.39 -9.48
CA LEU A 208 -13.09 -20.74 -9.80
C LEU A 208 -14.41 -21.03 -9.06
N PRO A 209 -15.33 -21.81 -9.67
CA PRO A 209 -16.46 -22.36 -8.96
C PRO A 209 -16.01 -23.22 -7.77
N HIS A 210 -16.69 -23.11 -6.64
CA HIS A 210 -16.38 -23.86 -5.43
C HIS A 210 -17.63 -24.51 -4.82
N GLY A 211 -17.51 -25.82 -4.54
CA GLY A 211 -18.57 -26.60 -3.92
C GLY A 211 -19.82 -26.77 -4.79
N PRO A 212 -20.84 -27.50 -4.28
CA PRO A 212 -22.05 -27.83 -5.01
C PRO A 212 -22.92 -26.61 -5.40
N SER A 213 -22.83 -25.52 -4.64
CA SER A 213 -23.56 -24.27 -4.90
C SER A 213 -22.99 -23.46 -6.07
N GLY A 214 -21.81 -23.83 -6.59
CA GLY A 214 -21.13 -23.06 -7.63
C GLY A 214 -20.64 -21.68 -7.20
N GLN A 215 -20.53 -21.40 -5.90
CA GLN A 215 -19.96 -20.15 -5.39
C GLN A 215 -18.53 -19.99 -5.88
N LYS A 216 -18.14 -18.75 -6.12
CA LYS A 216 -16.78 -18.45 -6.59
C LYS A 216 -15.80 -18.36 -5.43
N ARG A 217 -14.57 -18.75 -5.67
CA ARG A 217 -13.39 -18.45 -4.84
C ARG A 217 -12.32 -17.80 -5.68
N PRO A 218 -11.46 -16.93 -5.11
CA PRO A 218 -10.39 -16.32 -5.86
C PRO A 218 -9.47 -17.42 -6.42
N ALA A 219 -8.98 -17.16 -7.61
CA ALA A 219 -8.00 -18.01 -8.27
C ALA A 219 -7.13 -17.13 -9.15
N GLU A 220 -5.84 -17.24 -8.95
CA GLU A 220 -4.85 -16.64 -9.83
C GLU A 220 -4.39 -17.73 -10.82
N PHE A 221 -4.57 -17.45 -12.10
CA PHE A 221 -4.20 -18.36 -13.18
C PHE A 221 -2.78 -18.07 -13.64
N LEU A 222 -1.93 -19.10 -13.60
CA LEU A 222 -0.51 -18.99 -13.92
C LEU A 222 -0.25 -19.23 -15.40
N PHE A 223 0.54 -18.32 -15.97
CA PHE A 223 1.09 -18.42 -17.33
C PHE A 223 2.60 -18.25 -17.31
N LYS A 224 3.29 -18.78 -18.33
CA LYS A 224 4.73 -18.56 -18.55
C LYS A 224 5.03 -18.19 -20.00
N SER A 225 6.14 -17.49 -20.20
CA SER A 225 6.66 -17.07 -21.50
C SER A 225 8.18 -16.97 -21.49
N THR A 226 8.82 -17.14 -22.64
CA THR A 226 10.26 -16.85 -22.84
C THR A 226 10.50 -15.57 -23.63
N ASP A 227 9.45 -14.98 -24.22
CA ASP A 227 9.58 -13.86 -25.16
C ASP A 227 8.59 -12.70 -24.91
N LEU A 228 7.76 -12.78 -23.85
CA LEU A 228 6.69 -11.83 -23.50
C LEU A 228 5.52 -11.77 -24.50
N VAL A 229 5.59 -12.47 -25.60
CA VAL A 229 4.61 -12.45 -26.69
C VAL A 229 3.73 -13.69 -26.69
N LYS A 230 4.35 -14.85 -26.51
CA LYS A 230 3.67 -16.14 -26.48
C LYS A 230 3.60 -16.64 -25.05
N TRP A 231 2.38 -16.78 -24.53
CA TRP A 231 2.14 -17.24 -23.18
C TRP A 231 1.45 -18.60 -23.16
N GLU A 232 1.99 -19.50 -22.36
CA GLU A 232 1.44 -20.83 -22.11
C GLU A 232 0.68 -20.80 -20.77
N TYR A 233 -0.61 -21.17 -20.79
CA TYR A 233 -1.36 -21.41 -19.56
C TYR A 233 -0.86 -22.67 -18.86
N LEU A 234 -0.63 -22.61 -17.57
CA LEU A 234 -0.21 -23.77 -16.78
C LEU A 234 -1.37 -24.34 -15.95
N HIS A 235 -1.84 -23.60 -14.96
CA HIS A 235 -2.86 -24.06 -14.01
C HIS A 235 -3.23 -22.92 -13.04
N PRO A 236 -4.28 -23.10 -12.18
CA PRO A 236 -4.48 -22.24 -11.00
C PRO A 236 -3.25 -22.28 -10.10
N PHE A 237 -2.82 -21.12 -9.61
CA PHE A 237 -1.54 -20.95 -8.91
C PHE A 237 -1.61 -21.32 -7.43
N VAL A 238 -2.67 -20.90 -6.74
CA VAL A 238 -2.85 -21.02 -5.29
C VAL A 238 -3.32 -22.41 -4.89
N GLU A 239 -2.74 -22.97 -3.84
CA GLU A 239 -3.09 -24.25 -3.22
C GLU A 239 -3.23 -24.06 -1.71
N GLY A 240 -4.29 -24.64 -1.11
CA GLY A 240 -4.48 -24.65 0.34
C GLY A 240 -5.05 -23.36 0.94
N ASP A 241 -5.61 -22.47 0.12
CA ASP A 241 -6.24 -21.25 0.62
C ASP A 241 -7.51 -21.56 1.42
N ALA A 242 -7.45 -21.28 2.73
CA ALA A 242 -8.56 -21.35 3.67
C ALA A 242 -8.92 -19.96 4.26
N PHE A 243 -8.34 -18.89 3.73
CA PHE A 243 -8.41 -17.53 4.29
C PHE A 243 -9.29 -16.60 3.46
N SER A 244 -9.39 -16.84 2.16
CA SER A 244 -10.32 -16.12 1.29
C SER A 244 -11.76 -16.59 1.50
N GLN A 245 -12.69 -15.68 1.28
CA GLN A 245 -14.12 -15.96 1.41
C GLN A 245 -14.73 -16.49 0.09
N ASN A 246 -15.83 -17.22 0.22
CA ASN A 246 -16.65 -17.53 -0.94
C ASN A 246 -17.23 -16.25 -1.53
N GLY A 247 -17.05 -16.05 -2.83
CA GLY A 247 -17.42 -14.85 -3.55
C GLY A 247 -16.25 -13.93 -3.88
N ASP A 248 -15.13 -14.06 -3.19
CA ASP A 248 -13.91 -13.30 -3.51
C ASP A 248 -13.45 -13.60 -4.94
N ASP A 249 -12.87 -12.61 -5.62
CA ASP A 249 -12.54 -12.68 -7.06
C ASP A 249 -11.06 -12.49 -7.41
N GLY A 250 -10.17 -12.27 -6.43
CA GLY A 250 -8.72 -12.25 -6.64
C GLY A 250 -8.20 -11.18 -7.60
N ALA A 251 -8.84 -10.01 -7.67
CA ALA A 251 -8.39 -8.91 -8.51
C ALA A 251 -7.08 -8.29 -8.02
N CYS A 252 -6.36 -7.57 -8.88
CA CYS A 252 -5.12 -6.84 -8.58
C CYS A 252 -4.07 -7.70 -7.83
N PRO A 253 -3.69 -8.90 -8.33
CA PRO A 253 -2.72 -9.74 -7.63
C PRO A 253 -1.31 -9.16 -7.66
N TYR A 254 -0.57 -9.31 -6.55
CA TYR A 254 0.88 -9.03 -6.47
C TYR A 254 1.56 -10.15 -5.70
N PHE A 255 2.46 -10.88 -6.37
CA PHE A 255 3.16 -12.02 -5.81
C PHE A 255 4.65 -11.73 -5.65
N TRP A 256 5.14 -11.69 -4.40
CA TRP A 256 6.51 -11.31 -4.09
C TRP A 256 7.14 -12.17 -2.98
N PRO A 257 8.48 -12.35 -2.98
CA PRO A 257 9.17 -12.88 -1.81
C PRO A 257 9.08 -11.91 -0.63
N ILE A 258 8.93 -12.44 0.58
CA ILE A 258 8.94 -11.71 1.85
C ILE A 258 9.67 -12.54 2.92
N GLY A 259 10.80 -12.02 3.43
CA GLY A 259 11.68 -12.80 4.29
C GLY A 259 12.14 -14.09 3.59
N ASN A 260 11.89 -15.21 4.22
CA ASN A 260 12.17 -16.53 3.67
C ASN A 260 10.94 -17.22 3.02
N ARG A 261 9.85 -16.48 2.82
CA ARG A 261 8.57 -16.95 2.27
C ARG A 261 8.11 -16.11 1.08
N HIS A 262 6.83 -16.23 0.73
CA HIS A 262 6.17 -15.42 -0.30
C HIS A 262 4.85 -14.87 0.22
N ILE A 263 4.48 -13.72 -0.29
CA ILE A 263 3.19 -13.06 -0.07
C ILE A 263 2.48 -12.88 -1.42
N LEU A 264 1.19 -13.15 -1.42
CA LEU A 264 0.27 -12.79 -2.49
C LEU A 264 -0.71 -11.76 -1.94
N LEU A 265 -0.65 -10.55 -2.46
CA LEU A 265 -1.66 -9.51 -2.21
C LEU A 265 -2.72 -9.62 -3.29
N HIS A 266 -3.97 -9.46 -2.93
CA HIS A 266 -5.07 -9.33 -3.88
C HIS A 266 -6.20 -8.48 -3.33
N PHE A 267 -7.08 -8.04 -4.21
CA PHE A 267 -8.29 -7.33 -3.88
C PHE A 267 -9.51 -8.18 -4.24
N SER A 268 -10.57 -8.04 -3.47
CA SER A 268 -11.87 -8.60 -3.79
C SER A 268 -12.94 -7.51 -3.80
N HIS A 269 -13.74 -7.46 -4.88
CA HIS A 269 -14.91 -6.60 -4.96
C HIS A 269 -16.01 -6.96 -3.94
N MET A 270 -15.86 -8.06 -3.23
CA MET A 270 -16.79 -8.50 -2.18
C MET A 270 -16.33 -8.09 -0.79
N SER A 271 -15.02 -8.13 -0.52
CA SER A 271 -14.50 -8.08 0.85
C SER A 271 -13.27 -7.17 1.05
N GLY A 272 -12.75 -6.53 -0.02
CA GLY A 272 -11.64 -5.59 0.06
C GLY A 272 -10.27 -6.20 -0.13
N ALA A 273 -9.23 -5.56 0.39
CA ALA A 273 -7.84 -5.96 0.21
C ALA A 273 -7.41 -7.06 1.19
N HIS A 274 -6.71 -8.06 0.66
CA HIS A 274 -6.28 -9.27 1.35
C HIS A 274 -4.80 -9.55 1.12
N TYR A 275 -4.24 -10.45 1.94
CA TYR A 275 -2.97 -11.11 1.69
C TYR A 275 -3.02 -12.60 2.06
N LEU A 276 -2.24 -13.38 1.33
CA LEU A 276 -1.93 -14.77 1.64
C LEU A 276 -0.43 -14.90 1.86
N LEU A 277 -0.02 -15.63 2.89
CA LEU A 277 1.37 -15.99 3.17
C LEU A 277 1.57 -17.49 2.92
N GLY A 278 2.68 -17.85 2.32
CA GLY A 278 2.93 -19.24 1.99
C GLY A 278 4.31 -19.50 1.43
N ASP A 279 4.48 -20.67 0.87
CA ASP A 279 5.73 -21.13 0.27
C ASP A 279 5.55 -21.38 -1.23
N TYR A 280 6.44 -20.83 -2.04
CA TYR A 280 6.44 -21.08 -3.48
C TYR A 280 7.17 -22.37 -3.81
N HIS A 281 6.40 -23.37 -4.21
CA HIS A 281 6.89 -24.69 -4.58
C HIS A 281 7.37 -24.71 -6.04
N LYS A 282 8.62 -24.30 -6.28
CA LYS A 282 9.19 -24.06 -7.62
C LYS A 282 9.07 -25.23 -8.58
N ALA A 283 9.17 -26.49 -8.09
CA ALA A 283 9.09 -27.67 -8.95
C ALA A 283 7.69 -27.93 -9.51
N ARG A 284 6.64 -27.41 -8.87
CA ARG A 284 5.24 -27.56 -9.31
C ARG A 284 4.63 -26.24 -9.77
N ASP A 285 5.38 -25.16 -9.66
CA ASP A 285 4.89 -23.78 -9.86
C ASP A 285 3.60 -23.49 -9.10
N LYS A 286 3.56 -23.88 -7.81
CA LYS A 286 2.43 -23.69 -6.88
C LYS A 286 2.79 -22.81 -5.72
N PHE A 287 1.89 -21.93 -5.32
CA PHE A 287 1.95 -21.20 -4.09
C PHE A 287 1.10 -21.90 -3.03
N VAL A 288 1.76 -22.50 -2.03
CA VAL A 288 1.11 -23.25 -0.95
C VAL A 288 0.87 -22.32 0.22
N VAL A 289 -0.38 -21.97 0.46
CA VAL A 289 -0.82 -21.01 1.47
C VAL A 289 -0.85 -21.66 2.85
N THR A 290 -0.35 -20.95 3.86
CA THR A 290 -0.33 -21.40 5.27
C THR A 290 -0.86 -20.35 6.24
N ALA A 291 -1.00 -19.10 5.81
CA ALA A 291 -1.60 -18.02 6.58
C ALA A 291 -2.20 -16.99 5.62
N GLY A 292 -3.06 -16.15 6.13
CA GLY A 292 -3.67 -15.05 5.38
C GLY A 292 -4.36 -14.07 6.31
N GLY A 293 -4.68 -12.91 5.76
CA GLY A 293 -5.38 -11.85 6.49
C GLY A 293 -5.85 -10.74 5.57
N ARG A 294 -6.21 -9.63 6.17
CA ARG A 294 -6.86 -8.52 5.47
C ARG A 294 -6.16 -7.21 5.74
N PHE A 295 -6.32 -6.27 4.81
CA PHE A 295 -6.05 -4.84 5.01
C PHE A 295 -7.35 -4.03 5.09
N THR A 296 -8.49 -4.64 4.75
CA THR A 296 -9.83 -4.07 4.87
C THR A 296 -10.65 -4.93 5.83
N PHE A 297 -11.10 -4.35 6.93
CA PHE A 297 -11.81 -5.05 8.01
C PHE A 297 -13.27 -4.61 8.16
N GLY A 298 -13.67 -3.60 7.43
CA GLY A 298 -15.03 -3.12 7.27
C GLY A 298 -15.44 -3.15 5.81
N ALA A 299 -16.31 -2.25 5.41
CA ALA A 299 -16.63 -2.06 4.00
C ALA A 299 -15.47 -1.34 3.28
N PHE A 300 -15.02 -1.84 2.13
CA PHE A 300 -14.05 -1.12 1.31
C PHE A 300 -14.67 0.13 0.65
N CYS A 301 -15.96 0.12 0.42
CA CYS A 301 -16.75 1.24 -0.07
C CYS A 301 -18.04 1.35 0.76
N PRO A 302 -18.35 2.53 1.31
CA PRO A 302 -17.62 3.79 1.20
C PRO A 302 -16.38 3.91 2.12
N GLY A 303 -15.40 4.71 1.71
CA GLY A 303 -14.36 5.26 2.56
C GLY A 303 -13.31 4.29 3.13
N GLY A 304 -13.22 3.06 2.62
CA GLY A 304 -12.28 2.04 3.05
C GLY A 304 -11.14 1.79 2.07
N VAL A 305 -10.16 1.01 2.51
CA VAL A 305 -9.02 0.56 1.72
C VAL A 305 -9.49 -0.34 0.58
N HIS A 306 -8.93 -0.13 -0.62
CA HIS A 306 -9.30 -0.81 -1.86
C HIS A 306 -8.13 -1.64 -2.40
N ALA A 307 -7.75 -1.45 -3.65
CA ALA A 307 -6.77 -2.27 -4.36
C ALA A 307 -5.31 -1.94 -4.00
N PRO A 308 -4.40 -2.92 -3.96
CA PRO A 308 -2.98 -2.71 -3.76
C PRO A 308 -2.22 -2.42 -5.06
N SER A 309 -1.06 -1.75 -4.93
CA SER A 309 0.10 -1.92 -5.78
C SER A 309 1.31 -2.22 -4.93
N ALA A 310 2.17 -3.16 -5.33
CA ALA A 310 3.25 -3.60 -4.47
C ALA A 310 4.53 -3.98 -5.25
N THR A 311 5.68 -3.81 -4.57
CA THR A 311 7.01 -4.16 -5.10
C THR A 311 7.95 -4.58 -3.96
N PRO A 312 8.96 -5.43 -4.19
CA PRO A 312 10.00 -5.70 -3.19
C PRO A 312 10.75 -4.43 -2.78
N ASP A 313 11.12 -4.34 -1.50
CA ASP A 313 11.88 -3.21 -0.95
C ASP A 313 13.41 -3.37 -1.10
N GLY A 314 13.87 -4.47 -1.69
CA GLY A 314 15.30 -4.81 -1.79
C GLY A 314 15.96 -5.26 -0.47
N ARG A 315 15.20 -5.35 0.64
CA ARG A 315 15.67 -5.68 1.99
C ARG A 315 14.89 -6.83 2.63
N GLY A 316 14.22 -7.64 1.79
CA GLY A 316 13.41 -8.77 2.23
C GLY A 316 11.99 -8.42 2.67
N GLY A 317 11.56 -7.18 2.51
CA GLY A 317 10.18 -6.73 2.70
C GLY A 317 9.49 -6.41 1.37
N VAL A 318 8.23 -6.01 1.46
CA VAL A 318 7.41 -5.57 0.34
C VAL A 318 6.84 -4.19 0.66
N LEU A 319 7.01 -3.26 -0.26
CA LEU A 319 6.33 -1.95 -0.21
C LEU A 319 4.98 -2.07 -0.90
N THR A 320 3.96 -1.49 -0.30
CA THR A 320 2.62 -1.45 -0.88
C THR A 320 1.94 -0.10 -0.65
N ILE A 321 1.14 0.31 -1.63
CA ILE A 321 0.25 1.47 -1.59
C ILE A 321 -1.13 0.97 -1.98
N PHE A 322 -2.16 1.48 -1.31
CA PHE A 322 -3.57 1.18 -1.62
C PHE A 322 -4.28 2.46 -2.06
N ASN A 323 -5.32 2.37 -2.87
CA ASN A 323 -6.28 3.46 -2.93
C ASN A 323 -7.29 3.33 -1.77
N ILE A 324 -7.85 4.46 -1.36
CA ILE A 324 -8.90 4.57 -0.35
C ILE A 324 -10.10 5.25 -1.00
N ASN A 325 -11.23 4.56 -0.97
CA ASN A 325 -12.46 5.03 -1.60
C ASN A 325 -13.00 6.30 -0.94
N SER A 326 -13.82 7.04 -1.69
CA SER A 326 -14.55 8.19 -1.17
C SER A 326 -15.74 7.77 -0.31
N ALA A 327 -16.13 8.61 0.64
CA ALA A 327 -17.38 8.49 1.39
C ALA A 327 -18.22 9.78 1.33
N LYS A 328 -17.80 10.73 0.50
CA LYS A 328 -18.49 11.99 0.26
C LYS A 328 -18.20 12.47 -1.17
N PRO A 329 -19.17 13.02 -1.90
CA PRO A 329 -18.89 13.71 -3.15
C PRO A 329 -17.94 14.89 -2.94
N THR A 330 -16.94 15.01 -3.81
CA THR A 330 -15.99 16.13 -3.82
C THR A 330 -15.85 16.71 -5.23
N PRO A 331 -15.68 18.02 -5.39
CA PRO A 331 -15.66 18.64 -6.72
C PRO A 331 -14.30 18.41 -7.41
N GLY A 332 -14.27 17.58 -8.46
CA GLY A 332 -13.12 17.40 -9.32
C GLY A 332 -12.03 16.46 -8.79
N TRP A 333 -12.31 15.73 -7.73
CA TRP A 333 -11.49 14.64 -7.19
C TRP A 333 -12.34 13.73 -6.30
N ASP A 334 -11.86 12.55 -5.88
CA ASP A 334 -12.62 11.67 -4.98
C ASP A 334 -11.75 10.74 -4.13
N GLN A 335 -11.08 9.78 -4.73
CA GLN A 335 -10.24 8.80 -4.05
C GLN A 335 -8.83 9.33 -3.81
N ILE A 336 -8.11 8.67 -2.93
CA ILE A 336 -6.74 9.01 -2.56
C ILE A 336 -5.88 7.74 -2.50
N MET A 337 -4.55 7.89 -2.50
CA MET A 337 -3.65 6.81 -2.13
C MET A 337 -3.41 6.81 -0.60
N SER A 338 -3.28 5.64 0.00
CA SER A 338 -2.78 5.49 1.36
C SER A 338 -1.33 5.96 1.47
N LEU A 339 -0.83 6.20 2.67
CA LEU A 339 0.61 6.24 2.86
C LEU A 339 1.24 4.92 2.42
N PRO A 340 2.49 4.94 1.89
CA PRO A 340 3.21 3.73 1.60
C PRO A 340 3.41 2.91 2.87
N ARG A 341 3.22 1.60 2.76
CA ARG A 341 3.41 0.66 3.86
C ARG A 341 4.53 -0.30 3.52
N ARG A 342 5.36 -0.58 4.51
CA ARG A 342 6.36 -1.65 4.44
C ARG A 342 5.80 -2.88 5.14
N LEU A 343 5.69 -3.97 4.40
CA LEU A 343 5.30 -5.27 4.90
C LEU A 343 6.56 -6.09 5.17
N THR A 344 6.61 -6.74 6.33
CA THR A 344 7.73 -7.62 6.74
C THR A 344 7.19 -8.90 7.35
N LEU A 345 7.98 -9.95 7.32
CA LEU A 345 7.66 -11.18 8.03
C LEU A 345 8.28 -11.11 9.43
N ILE A 346 7.43 -11.00 10.48
CA ILE A 346 7.88 -10.87 11.87
C ILE A 346 7.81 -12.19 12.67
N GLY A 347 7.27 -13.23 12.07
CA GLY A 347 7.17 -14.57 12.59
C GLY A 347 6.93 -15.54 11.45
N LYS A 348 6.63 -16.79 11.73
CA LYS A 348 6.39 -17.79 10.68
C LYS A 348 5.19 -17.42 9.79
N ASN A 349 4.13 -16.89 10.43
CA ASN A 349 2.84 -16.58 9.79
C ASN A 349 2.33 -15.17 10.18
N GLU A 350 3.19 -14.29 10.68
CA GLU A 350 2.80 -12.96 11.13
C GLU A 350 3.40 -11.88 10.24
N LEU A 351 2.55 -10.97 9.81
CA LEU A 351 2.93 -9.83 8.98
C LEU A 351 3.17 -8.61 9.85
N GLY A 352 4.33 -7.97 9.69
CA GLY A 352 4.62 -6.62 10.18
C GLY A 352 4.11 -5.59 9.18
N VAL A 353 3.52 -4.51 9.67
CA VAL A 353 2.97 -3.41 8.85
C VAL A 353 3.40 -2.08 9.44
N GLU A 354 4.28 -1.37 8.77
CA GLU A 354 4.78 -0.06 9.18
C GLU A 354 4.66 0.96 8.05
N PRO A 355 4.50 2.26 8.37
CA PRO A 355 4.57 3.29 7.33
C PRO A 355 5.97 3.35 6.73
N ALA A 356 6.07 3.63 5.43
CA ALA A 356 7.32 3.70 4.68
C ALA A 356 7.55 5.09 4.07
N GLY A 357 8.78 5.38 3.68
CA GLY A 357 9.19 6.65 3.11
C GLY A 357 9.63 7.68 4.15
N ASP A 358 10.09 8.83 3.68
CA ASP A 358 10.60 9.92 4.55
C ASP A 358 9.47 10.82 5.08
N ILE A 359 8.51 10.21 5.81
CA ILE A 359 7.37 10.94 6.38
C ILE A 359 7.84 12.01 7.37
N ALA A 360 8.96 11.78 8.05
CA ALA A 360 9.50 12.71 9.06
C ALA A 360 9.89 14.07 8.46
N SER A 361 10.23 14.14 7.18
CA SER A 361 10.52 15.40 6.47
C SER A 361 9.33 16.37 6.42
N LEU A 362 8.12 15.84 6.52
CA LEU A 362 6.88 16.63 6.52
C LEU A 362 6.55 17.25 7.89
N ARG A 363 7.24 16.84 8.96
CA ARG A 363 6.94 17.33 10.32
C ARG A 363 7.22 18.82 10.45
N GLY A 364 6.23 19.53 11.00
CA GLY A 364 6.29 20.94 11.35
C GLY A 364 6.36 21.16 12.84
N ALA A 365 5.45 21.98 13.39
CA ALA A 365 5.41 22.27 14.81
C ALA A 365 5.19 21.00 15.64
N HIS A 366 5.97 20.86 16.72
CA HIS A 366 5.98 19.69 17.59
C HIS A 366 5.34 20.01 18.95
N ARG A 367 4.52 19.10 19.42
CA ARG A 367 3.98 19.10 20.78
C ARG A 367 4.30 17.78 21.46
N HIS A 368 4.99 17.84 22.59
CA HIS A 368 5.32 16.70 23.44
C HIS A 368 4.52 16.75 24.74
N LEU A 369 3.99 15.62 25.17
CA LEU A 369 3.40 15.41 26.48
C LEU A 369 4.07 14.20 27.15
N GLY A 370 4.56 14.40 28.36
CA GLY A 370 5.13 13.33 29.18
C GLY A 370 4.06 12.44 29.81
N GLU A 371 4.48 11.67 30.81
CA GLU A 371 3.60 10.73 31.49
C GLU A 371 2.34 11.46 32.06
N THR A 372 1.18 10.94 31.67
CA THR A 372 -0.13 11.51 32.04
C THR A 372 -1.06 10.39 32.51
N ALA A 373 -1.67 10.56 33.67
CA ALA A 373 -2.68 9.63 34.18
C ALA A 373 -3.96 9.73 33.36
N LEU A 374 -4.53 8.59 33.02
CA LEU A 374 -5.83 8.46 32.37
C LEU A 374 -6.82 7.82 33.35
N PRO A 375 -7.51 8.61 34.19
CA PRO A 375 -8.45 8.07 35.16
C PRO A 375 -9.59 7.34 34.47
N ALA A 376 -10.04 6.24 35.09
CA ALA A 376 -11.11 5.41 34.56
C ALA A 376 -12.37 6.23 34.24
N ASN A 377 -12.90 6.01 33.03
CA ASN A 377 -14.15 6.61 32.55
C ASN A 377 -14.19 8.14 32.46
N ARG A 378 -13.02 8.78 32.51
CA ARG A 378 -12.89 10.23 32.34
C ARG A 378 -12.16 10.54 31.04
N GLU A 379 -12.71 11.49 30.28
CA GLU A 379 -12.02 12.04 29.11
C GLU A 379 -10.95 13.04 29.56
N VAL A 380 -9.76 12.91 28.99
CA VAL A 380 -8.62 13.81 29.17
C VAL A 380 -8.37 14.49 27.83
N VAL A 381 -8.72 15.77 27.72
CA VAL A 381 -8.41 16.57 26.53
C VAL A 381 -6.92 16.92 26.56
N LEU A 382 -6.24 16.74 25.43
CA LEU A 382 -4.81 17.04 25.31
C LEU A 382 -4.62 18.49 24.88
N GLU A 383 -4.49 19.37 25.87
CA GLU A 383 -4.39 20.82 25.67
C GLU A 383 -3.21 21.18 24.73
N GLY A 384 -3.50 22.03 23.75
CA GLY A 384 -2.51 22.47 22.76
C GLY A 384 -2.16 21.45 21.68
N VAL A 385 -2.86 20.30 21.63
CA VAL A 385 -2.79 19.34 20.52
C VAL A 385 -4.04 19.52 19.67
N GLN A 386 -3.88 20.13 18.50
CA GLN A 386 -4.99 20.39 17.59
C GLN A 386 -4.52 20.48 16.14
N GLY A 387 -5.37 20.09 15.22
CA GLY A 387 -5.15 20.20 13.77
C GLY A 387 -5.89 19.12 12.99
N ASN A 388 -5.99 19.32 11.69
CA ASN A 388 -6.55 18.36 10.74
C ASN A 388 -5.50 17.78 9.77
N ALA A 389 -4.22 18.10 9.99
CA ALA A 389 -3.08 17.49 9.32
C ALA A 389 -1.99 17.24 10.38
N LEU A 390 -1.99 16.04 10.95
CA LEU A 390 -1.15 15.68 12.09
C LEU A 390 -0.53 14.30 11.91
N GLU A 391 0.68 14.13 12.43
CA GLU A 391 1.20 12.83 12.85
C GLU A 391 1.18 12.79 14.38
N ILE A 392 0.67 11.70 14.94
CA ILE A 392 0.62 11.46 16.39
C ILE A 392 1.34 10.15 16.68
N THR A 393 2.23 10.14 17.68
CA THR A 393 2.71 8.92 18.31
C THR A 393 2.29 8.87 19.76
N ALA A 394 1.78 7.74 20.22
CA ALA A 394 1.36 7.55 21.61
C ALA A 394 1.82 6.18 22.12
N GLU A 395 2.42 6.15 23.32
CA GLU A 395 2.73 4.92 24.04
C GLU A 395 1.90 4.89 25.32
N LEU A 396 1.10 3.81 25.47
CA LEU A 396 0.16 3.66 26.58
C LEU A 396 0.43 2.36 27.36
N ASP A 397 0.50 2.49 28.68
CA ASP A 397 0.39 1.36 29.58
C ASP A 397 -1.09 1.21 29.98
N LEU A 398 -1.69 0.15 29.47
CA LEU A 398 -3.12 -0.10 29.65
C LEU A 398 -3.46 -0.62 31.04
N ARG A 399 -2.47 -1.14 31.77
CA ARG A 399 -2.70 -1.79 33.08
C ARG A 399 -3.87 -2.80 33.01
N LYS A 400 -4.90 -2.60 33.83
CA LYS A 400 -6.13 -3.40 33.85
C LYS A 400 -7.25 -2.82 32.99
N SER A 401 -7.04 -1.69 32.33
CA SER A 401 -8.05 -1.11 31.45
C SER A 401 -8.32 -2.02 30.26
N PRO A 402 -9.55 -2.46 30.03
CA PRO A 402 -9.90 -3.32 28.90
C PRO A 402 -9.99 -2.54 27.59
N MET A 403 -10.08 -1.22 27.63
CA MET A 403 -10.22 -0.37 26.47
C MET A 403 -9.66 1.01 26.72
N VAL A 404 -8.95 1.54 25.73
CA VAL A 404 -8.63 2.97 25.62
C VAL A 404 -9.11 3.51 24.29
N GLU A 405 -9.48 4.78 24.27
CA GLU A 405 -9.83 5.49 23.06
C GLU A 405 -9.00 6.76 22.93
N LEU A 406 -8.56 7.03 21.70
CA LEU A 406 -7.99 8.26 21.23
C LEU A 406 -9.02 8.90 20.30
N ASN A 407 -9.58 10.03 20.68
CA ASN A 407 -10.49 10.81 19.85
C ASN A 407 -9.70 11.89 19.13
N VAL A 408 -9.80 11.93 17.82
CA VAL A 408 -9.15 12.93 16.96
C VAL A 408 -10.21 13.67 16.15
N LEU A 409 -9.84 14.79 15.54
CA LEU A 409 -10.79 15.65 14.83
C LEU A 409 -12.02 15.93 15.72
N ARG A 410 -11.76 16.26 16.97
CA ARG A 410 -12.76 16.41 18.01
C ARG A 410 -13.12 17.89 18.16
N SER A 411 -14.40 18.23 18.03
CA SER A 411 -14.92 19.55 18.34
C SER A 411 -14.87 19.85 19.84
N PRO A 412 -14.83 21.12 20.27
CA PRO A 412 -14.73 21.49 21.69
C PRO A 412 -15.81 20.86 22.57
N GLY A 413 -17.05 20.83 22.12
CA GLY A 413 -18.19 20.23 22.82
C GLY A 413 -18.36 18.72 22.56
N LYS A 414 -17.50 18.14 21.73
CA LYS A 414 -17.58 16.73 21.30
C LYS A 414 -18.85 16.42 20.48
N GLU A 415 -19.31 17.38 19.71
CA GLU A 415 -20.39 17.19 18.74
C GLU A 415 -19.90 16.29 17.60
N GLU A 416 -18.67 16.54 17.11
CA GLU A 416 -17.97 15.69 16.16
C GLU A 416 -16.65 15.18 16.74
N TYR A 417 -16.33 13.92 16.43
CA TYR A 417 -15.03 13.30 16.69
C TYR A 417 -14.89 12.00 15.94
N THR A 418 -13.67 11.65 15.55
CA THR A 418 -13.32 10.33 15.04
C THR A 418 -12.72 9.51 16.18
N ARG A 419 -13.33 8.38 16.52
CA ARG A 419 -12.89 7.53 17.61
C ARG A 419 -11.95 6.44 17.12
N ILE A 420 -10.73 6.43 17.66
CA ILE A 420 -9.78 5.33 17.53
C ILE A 420 -9.85 4.56 18.85
N ALA A 421 -10.42 3.35 18.83
CA ALA A 421 -10.59 2.54 20.04
C ALA A 421 -9.68 1.30 19.97
N PHE A 422 -9.03 1.01 21.08
CA PHE A 422 -8.27 -0.20 21.27
C PHE A 422 -8.90 -1.04 22.38
N PHE A 423 -9.24 -2.30 22.06
CA PHE A 423 -9.84 -3.27 22.97
C PHE A 423 -8.81 -4.34 23.32
N LYS A 424 -8.30 -4.32 24.55
CA LYS A 424 -7.28 -5.25 25.03
C LYS A 424 -7.89 -6.66 25.16
N GLN A 425 -7.36 -7.64 24.42
CA GLN A 425 -7.74 -9.05 24.54
C GLN A 425 -9.27 -9.28 24.42
N ARG A 426 -9.92 -8.65 23.45
CA ARG A 426 -11.37 -8.76 23.18
C ARG A 426 -11.69 -9.21 21.75
N GLY A 427 -10.67 -9.70 21.01
CA GLY A 427 -10.79 -10.30 19.69
C GLY A 427 -10.93 -11.82 19.74
N TYR A 428 -10.51 -12.46 18.65
CA TYR A 428 -10.60 -13.91 18.50
C TYR A 428 -9.60 -14.64 19.40
N GLN A 429 -10.01 -15.85 19.85
CA GLN A 429 -9.12 -16.77 20.54
C GLN A 429 -8.13 -17.41 19.56
N ASN A 430 -6.85 -17.44 19.95
CA ASN A 430 -5.83 -18.21 19.25
C ASN A 430 -5.49 -19.47 20.05
N TRP A 431 -5.80 -20.64 19.49
CA TRP A 431 -5.59 -21.95 20.14
C TRP A 431 -4.11 -22.24 20.42
N ASP A 432 -3.20 -21.77 19.58
CA ASP A 432 -1.76 -21.99 19.78
C ASP A 432 -1.23 -21.27 21.02
N ARG A 433 -1.91 -20.21 21.45
CA ARG A 433 -1.59 -19.43 22.66
C ARG A 433 -2.31 -19.95 23.91
N LEU A 434 -3.42 -20.66 23.75
CA LEU A 434 -4.23 -21.13 24.86
C LEU A 434 -3.59 -22.37 25.52
N LYS A 435 -2.87 -22.18 26.62
CA LYS A 435 -2.24 -23.22 27.42
C LYS A 435 -2.97 -23.49 28.73
N ASP A 436 -3.81 -22.56 29.20
CA ASP A 436 -4.56 -22.60 30.43
C ASP A 436 -5.95 -21.97 30.22
N TRP A 437 -6.99 -22.78 30.38
CA TRP A 437 -8.39 -22.35 30.23
C TRP A 437 -8.80 -21.23 31.21
N ASN A 438 -8.18 -21.15 32.39
CA ASN A 438 -8.43 -20.07 33.34
C ASN A 438 -7.88 -18.72 32.86
N LYS A 439 -6.99 -18.73 31.85
CA LYS A 439 -6.39 -17.57 31.25
C LYS A 439 -6.92 -17.28 29.84
N TRP A 440 -8.13 -17.72 29.55
CA TRP A 440 -8.75 -17.59 28.24
C TRP A 440 -8.57 -16.18 27.62
N PHE A 441 -8.94 -15.14 28.36
CA PHE A 441 -8.87 -13.78 27.83
C PHE A 441 -7.44 -13.28 27.62
N GLU A 442 -6.46 -13.76 28.36
CA GLU A 442 -5.07 -13.35 28.22
C GLU A 442 -4.45 -13.79 26.89
N THR A 443 -5.10 -14.72 26.20
CA THR A 443 -4.62 -15.33 24.94
C THR A 443 -5.45 -14.95 23.72
N CYS A 444 -6.50 -14.12 23.90
CA CYS A 444 -7.27 -13.55 22.82
C CYS A 444 -6.50 -12.44 22.10
N ASP A 445 -6.77 -12.27 20.83
CA ASP A 445 -6.31 -11.08 20.11
C ASP A 445 -6.90 -9.81 20.70
N SER A 446 -6.21 -8.71 20.55
CA SER A 446 -6.73 -7.37 20.75
C SER A 446 -7.36 -6.85 19.45
N VAL A 447 -8.16 -5.79 19.55
CA VAL A 447 -8.81 -5.18 18.38
C VAL A 447 -8.55 -3.69 18.38
N VAL A 448 -8.11 -3.17 17.24
CA VAL A 448 -8.07 -1.73 16.97
C VAL A 448 -9.23 -1.35 16.06
N THR A 449 -9.86 -0.21 16.30
CA THR A 449 -11.05 0.23 15.57
C THR A 449 -10.94 1.72 15.23
N ILE A 450 -11.27 2.09 13.98
CA ILE A 450 -11.66 3.46 13.62
C ILE A 450 -13.18 3.48 13.49
N ASP A 451 -13.83 4.27 14.30
CA ASP A 451 -15.27 4.47 14.29
C ASP A 451 -15.58 5.91 13.87
N SER A 452 -16.21 6.05 12.71
CA SER A 452 -16.57 7.33 12.12
C SER A 452 -18.05 7.72 12.35
N ALA A 453 -18.76 7.01 13.22
CA ALA A 453 -20.19 7.26 13.47
C ALA A 453 -20.50 8.68 13.96
N PHE A 454 -19.52 9.32 14.61
CA PHE A 454 -19.61 10.70 15.13
C PHE A 454 -18.66 11.67 14.42
N SER A 455 -18.10 11.29 13.26
CA SER A 455 -17.06 12.07 12.61
C SER A 455 -17.58 13.25 11.79
N SER A 456 -18.89 13.34 11.56
CA SER A 456 -19.47 14.35 10.68
C SER A 456 -20.94 14.65 11.01
N GLU A 457 -21.28 15.93 11.01
CA GLU A 457 -22.67 16.42 11.00
C GLU A 457 -23.19 16.67 9.57
N LEU A 458 -22.40 16.42 8.53
CA LEU A 458 -22.77 16.68 7.14
C LEU A 458 -23.74 15.62 6.61
N PRO A 459 -24.84 16.05 5.93
CA PRO A 459 -25.86 15.14 5.44
C PRO A 459 -25.44 14.32 4.21
N ASP A 460 -24.38 14.73 3.52
CA ASP A 460 -23.88 14.10 2.29
C ASP A 460 -22.67 13.17 2.51
N VAL A 461 -22.32 12.91 3.76
CA VAL A 461 -21.32 11.89 4.13
C VAL A 461 -22.00 10.53 4.22
N THR A 462 -21.53 9.58 3.44
CA THR A 462 -22.03 8.20 3.50
C THR A 462 -21.45 7.49 4.72
N SER A 463 -22.32 7.07 5.63
CA SER A 463 -21.90 6.33 6.84
C SER A 463 -21.36 4.94 6.51
N ARG A 464 -20.49 4.43 7.36
CA ARG A 464 -19.93 3.08 7.27
C ARG A 464 -19.85 2.43 8.65
N ALA A 465 -19.81 1.10 8.67
CA ALA A 465 -19.47 0.35 9.87
C ALA A 465 -18.02 0.65 10.29
N PRO A 466 -17.70 0.54 11.59
CA PRO A 466 -16.34 0.73 12.07
C PRO A 466 -15.34 -0.20 11.39
N GLU A 467 -14.17 0.33 11.08
CA GLU A 467 -13.02 -0.45 10.60
C GLU A 467 -12.34 -1.10 11.79
N SER A 468 -12.44 -2.42 11.95
CA SER A 468 -12.05 -3.14 13.16
C SER A 468 -11.12 -4.30 12.86
N ALA A 469 -9.83 -4.15 13.19
CA ALA A 469 -8.77 -5.11 12.90
C ALA A 469 -8.28 -5.86 14.14
N PRO A 470 -8.16 -7.19 14.09
CA PRO A 470 -7.51 -7.97 15.14
C PRO A 470 -5.99 -7.89 15.01
N PHE A 471 -5.29 -7.95 16.15
CA PHE A 471 -3.86 -8.19 16.21
C PHE A 471 -3.43 -8.67 17.60
N TRP A 472 -2.30 -9.35 17.66
CA TRP A 472 -1.76 -9.81 18.94
C TRP A 472 -1.00 -8.69 19.65
N LEU A 473 -1.35 -8.46 20.92
CA LEU A 473 -0.59 -7.66 21.87
C LEU A 473 -0.33 -8.52 23.12
N ALA A 474 0.94 -8.71 23.48
CA ALA A 474 1.27 -9.47 24.68
C ALA A 474 0.73 -8.78 25.95
N PRO A 475 0.43 -9.53 27.03
CA PRO A 475 -0.21 -8.96 28.23
C PRO A 475 0.48 -7.73 28.82
N ASP A 476 1.82 -7.74 28.85
CA ASP A 476 2.66 -6.68 29.43
C ASP A 476 3.27 -5.75 28.36
N GLU A 477 2.93 -5.93 27.12
CA GLU A 477 3.42 -5.09 26.02
C GLU A 477 2.67 -3.76 26.01
N PRO A 478 3.38 -2.61 25.95
CA PRO A 478 2.71 -1.30 25.82
C PRO A 478 2.02 -1.19 24.44
N LEU A 479 0.87 -0.53 24.45
CA LEU A 479 0.21 -0.16 23.21
C LEU A 479 0.94 1.03 22.59
N LYS A 480 1.41 0.87 21.36
CA LYS A 480 2.04 1.92 20.56
C LYS A 480 1.17 2.26 19.37
N LEU A 481 0.73 3.49 19.31
CA LEU A 481 -0.06 4.02 18.20
C LEU A 481 0.80 5.02 17.42
N ARG A 482 0.74 4.94 16.09
CA ARG A 482 1.19 5.99 15.18
C ARG A 482 0.04 6.33 14.25
N VAL A 483 -0.48 7.55 14.39
CA VAL A 483 -1.71 7.98 13.74
C VAL A 483 -1.39 9.11 12.78
N PHE A 484 -1.87 8.99 11.56
CA PHE A 484 -1.80 10.02 10.54
C PHE A 484 -3.20 10.55 10.25
N ILE A 485 -3.35 11.85 10.37
CA ILE A 485 -4.59 12.58 10.10
C ILE A 485 -4.28 13.54 8.97
N ASP A 486 -5.02 13.45 7.88
CA ASP A 486 -4.82 14.36 6.76
C ASP A 486 -6.17 14.76 6.18
N LYS A 487 -6.77 15.77 6.80
CA LYS A 487 -8.06 16.37 6.47
C LYS A 487 -9.19 15.32 6.44
N SER A 488 -9.30 14.55 5.38
CA SER A 488 -10.38 13.59 5.18
C SER A 488 -9.96 12.13 5.28
N VAL A 489 -8.80 11.85 5.88
CA VAL A 489 -8.35 10.48 6.09
C VAL A 489 -7.66 10.33 7.44
N VAL A 490 -7.85 9.17 8.06
CA VAL A 490 -7.15 8.72 9.26
C VAL A 490 -6.57 7.35 8.98
N GLU A 491 -5.24 7.20 9.16
CA GLU A 491 -4.54 5.92 9.17
C GLU A 491 -3.92 5.67 10.55
N VAL A 492 -4.11 4.48 11.09
CA VAL A 492 -3.66 4.10 12.44
C VAL A 492 -2.78 2.86 12.36
N PHE A 493 -1.49 3.01 12.62
CA PHE A 493 -0.53 1.92 12.75
C PHE A 493 -0.39 1.55 14.21
N VAL A 494 -0.40 0.25 14.49
CA VAL A 494 -0.41 -0.28 15.86
C VAL A 494 0.72 -1.30 16.03
N ASN A 495 1.66 -1.02 16.93
CA ASN A 495 2.78 -1.88 17.33
C ASN A 495 3.60 -2.47 16.14
N GLY A 496 3.59 -1.82 14.97
CA GLY A 496 4.25 -2.32 13.75
C GLY A 496 3.65 -3.63 13.21
N ARG A 497 2.42 -3.98 13.61
CA ARG A 497 1.76 -5.26 13.26
C ARG A 497 0.46 -5.07 12.51
N GLN A 498 -0.21 -3.95 12.70
CA GLN A 498 -1.52 -3.71 12.10
C GLN A 498 -1.66 -2.28 11.64
N CYS A 499 -2.45 -2.07 10.59
CA CYS A 499 -2.88 -0.75 10.14
C CYS A 499 -4.37 -0.79 9.77
N VAL A 500 -5.12 0.17 10.28
CA VAL A 500 -6.50 0.45 9.87
C VAL A 500 -6.58 1.86 9.29
N ALA A 501 -7.40 2.06 8.27
CA ALA A 501 -7.55 3.34 7.61
C ALA A 501 -9.01 3.57 7.18
N ALA A 502 -9.46 4.81 7.29
CA ALA A 502 -10.80 5.22 6.86
C ALA A 502 -10.84 6.68 6.44
N ARG A 503 -11.75 6.98 5.51
CA ARG A 503 -12.09 8.37 5.17
C ARG A 503 -13.04 8.92 6.22
N VAL A 504 -12.82 10.19 6.58
CA VAL A 504 -13.61 10.96 7.56
C VAL A 504 -13.82 12.38 7.02
N TYR A 505 -14.93 13.01 7.33
CA TYR A 505 -15.25 14.34 6.76
C TYR A 505 -15.91 15.23 7.83
N PRO A 506 -15.13 15.81 8.75
CA PRO A 506 -15.67 16.71 9.77
C PRO A 506 -16.40 17.89 9.12
N GLY A 507 -17.62 18.18 9.57
CA GLY A 507 -18.42 19.30 9.07
C GLY A 507 -18.07 20.63 9.74
N ARG A 508 -17.55 20.57 10.96
CA ARG A 508 -17.23 21.74 11.77
C ARG A 508 -15.77 22.15 11.59
N ALA A 509 -15.54 23.44 11.43
CA ALA A 509 -14.18 24.00 11.32
C ALA A 509 -13.35 23.89 12.62
N ASP A 510 -14.01 23.72 13.76
CA ASP A 510 -13.40 23.58 15.09
C ASP A 510 -13.19 22.11 15.53
N SER A 511 -13.50 21.14 14.67
CA SER A 511 -13.21 19.72 14.88
C SER A 511 -11.70 19.42 14.68
N LEU A 512 -10.87 19.94 15.59
CA LEU A 512 -9.40 19.89 15.50
C LEU A 512 -8.74 19.26 16.72
N GLY A 513 -9.47 19.07 17.82
CA GLY A 513 -8.94 18.64 19.11
C GLY A 513 -8.61 17.16 19.19
N VAL A 514 -7.87 16.80 20.23
CA VAL A 514 -7.47 15.42 20.56
C VAL A 514 -7.75 15.15 22.03
N SER A 515 -8.29 13.97 22.34
CA SER A 515 -8.51 13.52 23.73
C SER A 515 -8.25 12.02 23.87
N LEU A 516 -7.99 11.60 25.11
CA LEU A 516 -7.84 10.20 25.51
C LEU A 516 -8.86 9.84 26.59
N ARG A 517 -9.25 8.55 26.62
CA ARG A 517 -10.10 8.01 27.68
C ARG A 517 -9.79 6.53 27.92
N ALA A 518 -9.59 6.14 29.16
CA ALA A 518 -9.53 4.75 29.59
C ALA A 518 -10.89 4.28 30.10
N GLN A 519 -11.24 3.02 29.92
CA GLN A 519 -12.50 2.44 30.40
C GLN A 519 -12.28 1.49 31.57
N GLY A 520 -13.14 1.56 32.57
CA GLY A 520 -13.26 0.58 33.67
C GLY A 520 -12.14 0.62 34.69
N SER A 521 -10.92 0.85 34.28
CA SER A 521 -9.71 1.01 35.12
C SER A 521 -8.83 2.11 34.59
N ASP A 522 -7.98 2.67 35.44
CA ASP A 522 -7.00 3.66 35.04
C ASP A 522 -5.97 3.07 34.07
N ALA A 523 -5.54 3.87 33.13
CA ALA A 523 -4.39 3.62 32.26
C ALA A 523 -3.38 4.77 32.41
N VAL A 524 -2.24 4.67 31.74
CA VAL A 524 -1.22 5.71 31.71
C VAL A 524 -0.79 5.96 30.28
N LEU A 525 -0.86 7.21 29.85
CA LEU A 525 -0.12 7.68 28.70
C LEU A 525 1.34 7.85 29.12
N LYS A 526 2.25 7.03 28.56
CA LYS A 526 3.68 7.09 28.89
C LYS A 526 4.39 8.21 28.15
N GLN A 527 4.06 8.38 26.89
CA GLN A 527 4.61 9.40 26.02
C GLN A 527 3.61 9.71 24.91
N PHE A 528 3.58 10.98 24.53
CA PHE A 528 2.78 11.44 23.40
C PHE A 528 3.54 12.54 22.66
N ASP A 529 3.63 12.39 21.36
CA ASP A 529 4.18 13.39 20.47
C ASP A 529 3.21 13.65 19.32
N ALA A 530 3.01 14.89 18.97
CA ALA A 530 2.23 15.31 17.81
C ALA A 530 3.00 16.33 16.98
N TRP A 531 2.96 16.17 15.67
CA TRP A 531 3.53 17.13 14.71
C TRP A 531 2.45 17.60 13.76
N THR A 532 2.43 18.90 13.46
CA THR A 532 1.71 19.37 12.28
C THR A 532 2.43 18.87 11.03
N MET A 533 1.66 18.53 9.98
CA MET A 533 2.22 17.97 8.75
C MET A 533 2.14 18.99 7.60
N LYS A 534 3.23 19.07 6.83
CA LYS A 534 3.34 19.93 5.65
C LYS A 534 2.73 19.25 4.43
N SER A 535 2.42 20.04 3.41
CA SER A 535 2.00 19.54 2.10
C SER A 535 3.18 18.91 1.35
N ILE A 536 2.91 17.82 0.62
CA ILE A 536 3.84 17.24 -0.37
C ILE A 536 3.81 18.02 -1.71
N TYR A 537 2.84 18.88 -1.89
CA TYR A 537 2.71 19.71 -3.08
C TYR A 537 3.34 21.07 -2.80
N ALA A 538 4.18 21.53 -3.73
CA ALA A 538 4.73 22.88 -3.65
C ALA A 538 3.61 23.94 -3.66
N GLU A 539 3.76 24.98 -2.83
CA GLU A 539 2.88 26.16 -2.86
C GLU A 539 3.00 26.93 -4.19
#